data_b34987e4fed6c760e09a60df9d273663
#
_entry.id   b34987e4fed6c760e09a60df9d273663
#
_cell.length_a   1.000
_cell.length_b   1.000
_cell.length_c   1.000
_cell.angle_alpha   90.00
_cell.angle_beta   90.00
_cell.angle_gamma   90.00
#
_symmetry.space_group_name_H-M   'P 1'
#
loop_
_entity.id
_entity.type
_entity.pdbx_description
1 polymer ?
#
loop_
_entity_poly.entity_id
_entity_poly.type
_entity_poly.pdbx_seq_one_letter_code
_entity_poly.pdbx_strand_id
1 'polypeptide(L)'
;MPDLFSAETLIQGSYLLTAFLFIVGLKRMSSPVTARSGILWAGAGMLLAVLVTFLYPGMTNYPLIIAAVVVGSLIAWWSGKRVAMTDMPQMIALYNGMGGGAAAAIAAVELYKGGEHGLVTMVLAVVGGLIGAVSFSGSAIAFGKLQGLIKRSFRFGGQQVFNLALLIGALVLGGMIALHLNASPAIITSFFVVALVLGLTMTLPIGGADMPVVISLYNALTGLAVAFEGFVLGNAAMIIAGTVVGSAGTLLTQLMAKAMNRSLGNVLFSGFGDTGGAATGAVGGSMKPIEATDVGVMMAFASKVIIVPGYGMAVAQAQHKVWELTQLLIDRGVTVKFAIHPVAGRMPGHMNVLLAEAGVPYDQIGRASCRERVWLKV
;
A
#
# COMPACT_ATOMS: atom_id res chain seq x y z
N MET A 1 18.12 32.55 25.84
CA MET A 1 18.25 31.09 25.71
C MET A 1 16.84 30.57 25.59
N PRO A 2 16.48 29.81 24.56
CA PRO A 2 15.16 29.17 24.56
C PRO A 2 15.07 28.30 25.79
N ASP A 3 14.00 28.44 26.58
CA ASP A 3 13.79 27.64 27.76
C ASP A 3 13.73 26.15 27.34
N LEU A 4 14.70 25.38 27.79
CA LEU A 4 14.82 23.94 27.49
C LEU A 4 13.54 23.15 27.86
N PHE A 5 12.68 23.74 28.68
CA PHE A 5 11.41 23.17 29.14
C PHE A 5 10.17 23.89 28.60
N SER A 6 10.30 24.67 27.51
CA SER A 6 9.11 25.21 26.87
C SER A 6 8.27 24.07 26.24
N ALA A 7 6.95 24.19 26.26
CA ALA A 7 6.05 23.20 25.66
C ALA A 7 6.43 22.93 24.19
N GLU A 8 6.85 23.95 23.46
CA GLU A 8 7.27 23.85 22.06
C GLU A 8 8.54 22.97 21.93
N THR A 9 9.55 23.15 22.77
CA THR A 9 10.78 22.34 22.76
C THR A 9 10.47 20.87 23.08
N LEU A 10 9.57 20.61 24.04
CA LEU A 10 9.11 19.26 24.35
C LEU A 10 8.37 18.60 23.19
N ILE A 11 7.49 19.34 22.51
CA ILE A 11 6.74 18.85 21.34
C ILE A 11 7.71 18.50 20.21
N GLN A 12 8.62 19.41 19.85
CA GLN A 12 9.59 19.18 18.78
C GLN A 12 10.53 18.02 19.08
N GLY A 13 11.06 17.93 20.31
CA GLY A 13 11.90 16.83 20.76
C GLY A 13 11.17 15.49 20.72
N SER A 14 9.90 15.48 21.10
CA SER A 14 9.07 14.27 21.04
C SER A 14 8.75 13.85 19.61
N TYR A 15 8.55 14.78 18.69
CA TYR A 15 8.37 14.46 17.26
C TYR A 15 9.67 13.91 16.64
N LEU A 16 10.84 14.42 17.04
CA LEU A 16 12.12 13.86 16.62
C LEU A 16 12.30 12.41 17.13
N LEU A 17 11.96 12.17 18.40
CA LEU A 17 11.97 10.81 18.96
C LEU A 17 10.96 9.90 18.24
N THR A 18 9.78 10.39 17.94
CA THR A 18 8.77 9.66 17.15
C THR A 18 9.31 9.26 15.77
N ALA A 19 9.97 10.19 15.07
CA ALA A 19 10.58 9.92 13.78
C ALA A 19 11.67 8.83 13.87
N PHE A 20 12.50 8.87 14.91
CA PHE A 20 13.50 7.83 15.18
C PHE A 20 12.83 6.47 15.42
N LEU A 21 11.75 6.42 16.22
CA LEU A 21 11.00 5.19 16.47
C LEU A 21 10.38 4.61 15.19
N PHE A 22 9.88 5.47 14.30
CA PHE A 22 9.35 5.03 12.99
C PHE A 22 10.45 4.44 12.11
N ILE A 23 11.61 5.09 12.00
CA ILE A 23 12.72 4.59 11.18
C ILE A 23 13.23 3.24 11.72
N VAL A 24 13.43 3.13 13.05
CA VAL A 24 13.85 1.88 13.69
C VAL A 24 12.77 0.81 13.52
N GLY A 25 11.50 1.15 13.69
CA GLY A 25 10.36 0.27 13.48
C GLY A 25 10.34 -0.30 12.06
N LEU A 26 10.44 0.55 11.05
CA LEU A 26 10.50 0.15 9.64
C LEU A 26 11.71 -0.73 9.32
N LYS A 27 12.89 -0.37 9.86
CA LYS A 27 14.10 -1.21 9.71
C LYS A 27 13.89 -2.60 10.31
N ARG A 28 13.26 -2.72 11.48
CA ARG A 28 12.98 -4.01 12.12
C ARG A 28 11.89 -4.80 11.37
N MET A 29 10.94 -4.14 10.72
CA MET A 29 9.92 -4.78 9.89
C MET A 29 10.47 -5.38 8.59
N SER A 30 11.69 -5.05 8.18
CA SER A 30 12.32 -5.62 6.97
C SER A 30 12.69 -7.10 7.10
N SER A 31 12.72 -7.65 8.32
CA SER A 31 12.99 -9.07 8.59
C SER A 31 11.80 -9.71 9.28
N PRO A 32 11.34 -10.89 8.83
CA PRO A 32 10.23 -11.61 9.47
C PRO A 32 10.45 -11.90 10.96
N VAL A 33 11.69 -12.19 11.35
CA VAL A 33 12.06 -12.50 12.74
C VAL A 33 11.85 -11.30 13.66
N THR A 34 12.13 -10.09 13.20
CA THR A 34 12.05 -8.86 13.99
C THR A 34 10.81 -8.02 13.69
N ALA A 35 9.99 -8.40 12.69
CA ALA A 35 8.86 -7.63 12.22
C ALA A 35 7.84 -7.30 13.33
N ARG A 36 7.50 -8.29 14.17
CA ARG A 36 6.59 -8.08 15.31
C ARG A 36 7.09 -6.99 16.26
N SER A 37 8.38 -7.00 16.59
CA SER A 37 8.95 -5.96 17.44
C SER A 37 9.00 -4.62 16.72
N GLY A 38 9.25 -4.60 15.41
CA GLY A 38 9.21 -3.39 14.58
C GLY A 38 7.86 -2.68 14.62
N ILE A 39 6.78 -3.43 14.53
CA ILE A 39 5.41 -2.90 14.65
C ILE A 39 5.19 -2.26 16.03
N LEU A 40 5.68 -2.88 17.10
CA LEU A 40 5.55 -2.32 18.46
C LEU A 40 6.35 -1.01 18.60
N TRP A 41 7.54 -0.91 18.03
CA TRP A 41 8.33 0.32 18.02
C TRP A 41 7.63 1.44 17.24
N ALA A 42 7.10 1.14 16.07
CA ALA A 42 6.33 2.11 15.27
C ALA A 42 5.03 2.52 16.00
N GLY A 43 4.33 1.57 16.64
CA GLY A 43 3.16 1.84 17.45
C GLY A 43 3.44 2.74 18.65
N ALA A 44 4.58 2.52 19.34
CA ALA A 44 5.01 3.40 20.43
C ALA A 44 5.30 4.83 19.94
N GLY A 45 5.95 4.97 18.78
CA GLY A 45 6.15 6.26 18.13
C GLY A 45 4.84 6.96 17.81
N MET A 46 3.86 6.24 17.24
CA MET A 46 2.54 6.77 16.95
C MET A 46 1.80 7.23 18.20
N LEU A 47 1.83 6.42 19.27
CA LEU A 47 1.20 6.77 20.52
C LEU A 47 1.86 8.03 21.13
N LEU A 48 3.19 8.12 21.09
CA LEU A 48 3.91 9.31 21.55
C LEU A 48 3.50 10.55 20.75
N ALA A 49 3.47 10.47 19.42
CA ALA A 49 3.07 11.58 18.56
C ALA A 49 1.65 12.07 18.90
N VAL A 50 0.70 11.15 19.03
CA VAL A 50 -0.70 11.48 19.35
C VAL A 50 -0.80 12.15 20.73
N LEU A 51 -0.15 11.59 21.76
CA LEU A 51 -0.21 12.14 23.12
C LEU A 51 0.42 13.54 23.21
N VAL A 52 1.56 13.74 22.54
CA VAL A 52 2.26 15.03 22.56
C VAL A 52 1.48 16.10 21.77
N THR A 53 0.74 15.71 20.73
CA THR A 53 -0.11 16.65 20.00
C THR A 53 -1.17 17.30 20.90
N PHE A 54 -1.65 16.62 21.95
CA PHE A 54 -2.56 17.23 22.92
C PHE A 54 -1.95 18.37 23.77
N LEU A 55 -0.63 18.49 23.76
CA LEU A 55 0.08 19.59 24.44
C LEU A 55 0.24 20.83 23.55
N TYR A 56 -0.28 20.79 22.30
CA TYR A 56 -0.11 21.88 21.35
C TYR A 56 -0.86 23.13 21.81
N PRO A 57 -0.20 24.31 21.90
CA PRO A 57 -0.83 25.54 22.36
C PRO A 57 -2.01 25.94 21.42
N GLY A 58 -3.13 26.33 22.00
CA GLY A 58 -4.30 26.78 21.25
C GLY A 58 -5.18 25.66 20.69
N MET A 59 -4.91 24.40 21.05
CA MET A 59 -5.79 23.30 20.68
C MET A 59 -7.16 23.46 21.35
N THR A 60 -8.22 23.33 20.55
CA THR A 60 -9.61 23.36 20.97
C THR A 60 -10.31 22.06 20.58
N ASN A 61 -11.58 21.88 20.95
CA ASN A 61 -12.38 20.72 20.54
C ASN A 61 -11.86 19.35 21.03
N TYR A 62 -11.22 19.28 22.18
CA TYR A 62 -10.74 18.02 22.79
C TYR A 62 -11.79 16.89 22.78
N PRO A 63 -13.08 17.11 23.10
CA PRO A 63 -14.08 16.05 23.07
C PRO A 63 -14.24 15.41 21.69
N LEU A 64 -14.23 16.21 20.62
CA LEU A 64 -14.35 15.71 19.25
C LEU A 64 -13.10 14.91 18.82
N ILE A 65 -11.91 15.38 19.20
CA ILE A 65 -10.66 14.70 18.93
C ILE A 65 -10.64 13.33 19.63
N ILE A 66 -10.97 13.30 20.92
CA ILE A 66 -11.03 12.07 21.71
C ILE A 66 -12.08 11.12 21.14
N ALA A 67 -13.26 11.61 20.81
CA ALA A 67 -14.30 10.81 20.19
C ALA A 67 -13.86 10.20 18.86
N ALA A 68 -13.21 10.98 17.99
CA ALA A 68 -12.67 10.50 16.71
C ALA A 68 -11.59 9.42 16.90
N VAL A 69 -10.66 9.63 17.84
CA VAL A 69 -9.60 8.66 18.17
C VAL A 69 -10.20 7.36 18.70
N VAL A 70 -11.16 7.44 19.63
CA VAL A 70 -11.82 6.27 20.23
C VAL A 70 -12.60 5.48 19.16
N VAL A 71 -13.46 6.17 18.41
CA VAL A 71 -14.27 5.52 17.35
C VAL A 71 -13.38 4.90 16.28
N GLY A 72 -12.39 5.63 15.78
CA GLY A 72 -11.44 5.13 14.78
C GLY A 72 -10.65 3.92 15.28
N SER A 73 -10.17 3.97 16.52
CA SER A 73 -9.41 2.87 17.15
C SER A 73 -10.28 1.63 17.36
N LEU A 74 -11.53 1.78 17.79
CA LEU A 74 -12.45 0.67 17.98
C LEU A 74 -12.79 -0.03 16.65
N ILE A 75 -13.06 0.75 15.60
CA ILE A 75 -13.34 0.22 14.26
C ILE A 75 -12.11 -0.50 13.73
N ALA A 76 -10.93 0.12 13.83
CA ALA A 76 -9.69 -0.47 13.35
C ALA A 76 -9.32 -1.77 14.12
N TRP A 77 -9.47 -1.78 15.43
CA TRP A 77 -9.23 -2.95 16.26
C TRP A 77 -10.20 -4.10 15.96
N TRP A 78 -11.49 -3.77 15.82
CA TRP A 78 -12.52 -4.77 15.52
C TRP A 78 -12.32 -5.38 14.12
N SER A 79 -12.11 -4.54 13.09
CA SER A 79 -11.89 -4.99 11.72
C SER A 79 -10.57 -5.76 11.60
N GLY A 80 -9.47 -5.26 12.19
CA GLY A 80 -8.16 -5.90 12.13
C GLY A 80 -8.12 -7.30 12.76
N LYS A 81 -8.94 -7.56 13.81
CA LYS A 81 -9.03 -8.89 14.42
C LYS A 81 -9.86 -9.91 13.61
N ARG A 82 -10.75 -9.44 12.74
CA ARG A 82 -11.69 -10.29 11.99
C ARG A 82 -11.26 -10.55 10.54
N VAL A 83 -10.29 -9.83 10.05
CA VAL A 83 -9.82 -9.98 8.67
C VAL A 83 -9.08 -11.29 8.51
N ALA A 84 -9.52 -12.09 7.53
CA ALA A 84 -8.79 -13.28 7.10
C ALA A 84 -7.51 -12.87 6.36
N MET A 85 -6.46 -13.70 6.42
CA MET A 85 -5.19 -13.44 5.72
C MET A 85 -5.37 -13.27 4.21
N THR A 86 -6.37 -13.94 3.63
CA THR A 86 -6.74 -13.79 2.22
C THR A 86 -7.31 -12.42 1.88
N ASP A 87 -7.86 -11.71 2.86
CA ASP A 87 -8.50 -10.40 2.71
C ASP A 87 -7.60 -9.23 3.10
N MET A 88 -6.35 -9.52 3.51
CA MET A 88 -5.35 -8.50 3.84
C MET A 88 -5.12 -7.46 2.73
N PRO A 89 -5.04 -7.82 1.43
CA PRO A 89 -4.87 -6.83 0.37
C PRO A 89 -6.00 -5.81 0.29
N GLN A 90 -7.24 -6.24 0.53
CA GLN A 90 -8.41 -5.37 0.57
C GLN A 90 -8.30 -4.38 1.72
N MET A 91 -7.92 -4.86 2.90
CA MET A 91 -7.73 -4.02 4.08
C MET A 91 -6.61 -3.00 3.91
N ILE A 92 -5.49 -3.41 3.30
CA ILE A 92 -4.38 -2.50 2.99
C ILE A 92 -4.87 -1.39 2.05
N ALA A 93 -5.64 -1.72 1.01
CA ALA A 93 -6.21 -0.73 0.11
C ALA A 93 -7.15 0.23 0.84
N LEU A 94 -8.02 -0.27 1.71
CA LEU A 94 -8.96 0.54 2.49
C LEU A 94 -8.23 1.51 3.43
N TYR A 95 -7.30 1.02 4.24
CA TYR A 95 -6.55 1.87 5.19
C TYR A 95 -5.65 2.87 4.49
N ASN A 96 -5.04 2.48 3.34
CA ASN A 96 -4.31 3.45 2.52
C ASN A 96 -5.22 4.57 2.02
N GLY A 97 -6.43 4.21 1.55
CA GLY A 97 -7.43 5.19 1.14
C GLY A 97 -7.79 6.13 2.28
N MET A 98 -8.03 5.63 3.49
CA MET A 98 -8.32 6.47 4.66
C MET A 98 -7.18 7.44 4.98
N GLY A 99 -5.91 6.99 4.85
CA GLY A 99 -4.74 7.87 5.00
C GLY A 99 -4.71 8.98 3.96
N GLY A 100 -4.95 8.64 2.69
CA GLY A 100 -5.06 9.63 1.60
C GLY A 100 -6.22 10.60 1.81
N GLY A 101 -7.37 10.09 2.23
CA GLY A 101 -8.55 10.89 2.57
C GLY A 101 -8.31 11.84 3.74
N ALA A 102 -7.58 11.41 4.76
CA ALA A 102 -7.17 12.25 5.88
C ALA A 102 -6.26 13.41 5.43
N ALA A 103 -5.26 13.12 4.58
CA ALA A 103 -4.41 14.16 4.01
C ALA A 103 -5.21 15.15 3.17
N ALA A 104 -6.12 14.67 2.30
CA ALA A 104 -7.00 15.53 1.53
C ALA A 104 -7.93 16.38 2.40
N ALA A 105 -8.43 15.84 3.52
CA ALA A 105 -9.26 16.58 4.46
C ALA A 105 -8.48 17.67 5.20
N ILE A 106 -7.23 17.42 5.56
CA ILE A 106 -6.32 18.42 6.15
C ILE A 106 -6.12 19.56 5.16
N ALA A 107 -5.73 19.24 3.92
CA ALA A 107 -5.60 20.22 2.84
C ALA A 107 -6.89 21.05 2.67
N ALA A 108 -8.04 20.38 2.61
CA ALA A 108 -9.32 21.06 2.46
C ALA A 108 -9.57 22.05 3.60
N VAL A 109 -9.36 21.64 4.85
CA VAL A 109 -9.54 22.52 6.01
C VAL A 109 -8.64 23.75 5.90
N GLU A 110 -7.34 23.56 5.58
CA GLU A 110 -6.43 24.70 5.47
C GLU A 110 -6.79 25.64 4.31
N LEU A 111 -7.19 25.10 3.15
CA LEU A 111 -7.63 25.89 2.01
C LEU A 111 -8.95 26.64 2.29
N TYR A 112 -9.89 26.04 3.05
CA TYR A 112 -11.15 26.71 3.42
C TYR A 112 -10.99 27.75 4.53
N LYS A 113 -10.08 27.56 5.46
CA LYS A 113 -9.81 28.57 6.51
C LYS A 113 -9.35 29.88 5.89
N GLY A 114 -8.66 29.81 4.76
CA GLY A 114 -8.03 30.97 4.16
C GLY A 114 -7.03 31.60 5.12
N GLY A 115 -5.94 32.10 4.66
CA GLY A 115 -4.94 32.77 5.48
C GLY A 115 -3.84 33.33 4.59
N GLU A 116 -3.05 34.25 5.10
CA GLU A 116 -1.86 34.71 4.40
C GLU A 116 -0.75 33.67 4.48
N HIS A 117 -0.99 32.50 3.86
CA HIS A 117 0.04 31.47 3.74
C HIS A 117 0.97 31.87 2.58
N GLY A 118 2.27 31.66 2.77
CA GLY A 118 3.24 31.86 1.69
C GLY A 118 2.94 30.92 0.51
N LEU A 119 3.32 31.34 -0.70
CA LEU A 119 3.08 30.58 -1.94
C LEU A 119 3.50 29.09 -1.84
N VAL A 120 4.63 28.81 -1.21
CA VAL A 120 5.13 27.43 -1.05
C VAL A 120 4.14 26.58 -0.24
N THR A 121 3.63 27.10 0.87
CA THR A 121 2.66 26.38 1.73
C THR A 121 1.37 26.13 0.96
N MET A 122 0.86 27.12 0.21
CA MET A 122 -0.34 26.96 -0.60
C MET A 122 -0.17 25.92 -1.72
N VAL A 123 0.97 25.94 -2.41
CA VAL A 123 1.28 24.94 -3.45
C VAL A 123 1.34 23.54 -2.83
N LEU A 124 1.97 23.38 -1.67
CA LEU A 124 2.08 22.09 -1.00
C LEU A 124 0.70 21.59 -0.51
N ALA A 125 -0.15 22.45 0.04
CA ALA A 125 -1.52 22.12 0.42
C ALA A 125 -2.35 21.66 -0.80
N VAL A 126 -2.26 22.38 -1.92
CA VAL A 126 -2.95 22.01 -3.16
C VAL A 126 -2.45 20.67 -3.70
N VAL A 127 -1.13 20.49 -3.78
CA VAL A 127 -0.55 19.23 -4.31
C VAL A 127 -0.82 18.06 -3.36
N GLY A 128 -0.67 18.25 -2.05
CA GLY A 128 -1.01 17.26 -1.03
C GLY A 128 -2.48 16.86 -1.07
N GLY A 129 -3.37 17.85 -1.17
CA GLY A 129 -4.81 17.64 -1.32
C GLY A 129 -5.19 16.88 -2.59
N LEU A 130 -4.60 17.25 -3.74
CA LEU A 130 -4.80 16.54 -5.01
C LEU A 130 -4.39 15.07 -4.90
N ILE A 131 -3.17 14.82 -4.46
CA ILE A 131 -2.62 13.46 -4.32
C ILE A 131 -3.43 12.66 -3.31
N GLY A 132 -3.76 13.26 -2.17
CA GLY A 132 -4.58 12.62 -1.13
C GLY A 132 -5.97 12.21 -1.63
N ALA A 133 -6.65 13.10 -2.35
CA ALA A 133 -7.99 12.83 -2.92
C ALA A 133 -7.95 11.72 -3.99
N VAL A 134 -6.96 11.77 -4.90
CA VAL A 134 -6.75 10.73 -5.93
C VAL A 134 -6.44 9.38 -5.27
N SER A 135 -5.56 9.37 -4.26
CA SER A 135 -5.21 8.16 -3.53
C SER A 135 -6.39 7.57 -2.77
N PHE A 136 -7.22 8.40 -2.14
CA PHE A 136 -8.44 7.98 -1.46
C PHE A 136 -9.42 7.28 -2.41
N SER A 137 -9.84 7.97 -3.45
CA SER A 137 -10.83 7.45 -4.40
C SER A 137 -10.31 6.26 -5.20
N GLY A 138 -9.04 6.29 -5.61
CA GLY A 138 -8.38 5.16 -6.28
C GLY A 138 -8.26 3.93 -5.39
N SER A 139 -7.91 4.09 -4.12
CA SER A 139 -7.84 3.00 -3.15
C SER A 139 -9.22 2.41 -2.84
N ALA A 140 -10.28 3.23 -2.83
CA ALA A 140 -11.65 2.74 -2.67
C ALA A 140 -12.07 1.82 -3.85
N ILE A 141 -11.71 2.18 -5.09
CA ILE A 141 -11.94 1.31 -6.26
C ILE A 141 -11.08 0.03 -6.16
N ALA A 142 -9.82 0.15 -5.73
CA ALA A 142 -8.96 -1.02 -5.56
C ALA A 142 -9.54 -1.99 -4.52
N PHE A 143 -10.01 -1.48 -3.38
CA PHE A 143 -10.76 -2.26 -2.38
C PHE A 143 -11.97 -2.96 -3.00
N GLY A 144 -12.85 -2.22 -3.70
CA GLY A 144 -14.06 -2.76 -4.32
C GLY A 144 -13.78 -3.86 -5.34
N LYS A 145 -12.68 -3.74 -6.10
CA LYS A 145 -12.25 -4.78 -7.05
C LYS A 145 -11.70 -6.02 -6.37
N LEU A 146 -10.85 -5.85 -5.36
CA LEU A 146 -10.28 -6.97 -4.61
C LEU A 146 -11.33 -7.71 -3.81
N GLN A 147 -12.32 -7.00 -3.27
CA GLN A 147 -13.46 -7.59 -2.56
C GLN A 147 -14.46 -8.28 -3.51
N GLY A 148 -14.30 -8.11 -4.83
CA GLY A 148 -15.22 -8.68 -5.82
C GLY A 148 -16.54 -7.92 -5.99
N LEU A 149 -16.67 -6.73 -5.37
CA LEU A 149 -17.84 -5.84 -5.56
C LEU A 149 -17.87 -5.29 -6.99
N ILE A 150 -16.69 -4.99 -7.55
CA ILE A 150 -16.53 -4.51 -8.94
C ILE A 150 -15.88 -5.64 -9.74
N LYS A 151 -16.72 -6.45 -10.39
CA LYS A 151 -16.27 -7.66 -11.10
C LYS A 151 -15.64 -7.39 -12.47
N ARG A 152 -15.97 -6.27 -13.12
CA ARG A 152 -15.49 -5.94 -14.46
C ARG A 152 -14.67 -4.66 -14.46
N SER A 153 -13.62 -4.64 -15.28
CA SER A 153 -12.91 -3.40 -15.60
C SER A 153 -13.79 -2.55 -16.50
N PHE A 154 -14.06 -1.32 -16.07
CA PHE A 154 -14.87 -0.39 -16.85
C PHE A 154 -13.95 0.48 -17.71
N ARG A 155 -14.16 0.45 -19.01
CA ARG A 155 -13.42 1.26 -19.99
C ARG A 155 -14.38 1.90 -20.96
N PHE A 156 -14.05 3.11 -21.38
CA PHE A 156 -14.75 3.82 -22.43
C PHE A 156 -13.76 4.45 -23.42
N GLY A 157 -14.21 4.69 -24.65
CA GLY A 157 -13.37 5.33 -25.67
C GLY A 157 -12.96 6.72 -25.23
N GLY A 158 -11.68 7.07 -25.38
CA GLY A 158 -11.16 8.39 -24.99
C GLY A 158 -10.87 8.57 -23.52
N GLN A 159 -10.91 7.53 -22.69
CA GLN A 159 -10.68 7.60 -21.23
C GLN A 159 -9.34 8.26 -20.85
N GLN A 160 -8.30 8.05 -21.64
CA GLN A 160 -7.00 8.68 -21.40
C GLN A 160 -7.06 10.20 -21.59
N VAL A 161 -7.74 10.64 -22.65
CA VAL A 161 -7.95 12.08 -22.92
C VAL A 161 -8.80 12.69 -21.82
N PHE A 162 -9.84 11.98 -21.37
CA PHE A 162 -10.68 12.40 -20.25
C PHE A 162 -9.88 12.52 -18.94
N ASN A 163 -9.07 11.54 -18.59
CA ASN A 163 -8.21 11.60 -17.40
C ASN A 163 -7.19 12.74 -17.49
N LEU A 164 -6.61 12.96 -18.66
CA LEU A 164 -5.70 14.09 -18.90
C LEU A 164 -6.42 15.44 -18.74
N ALA A 165 -7.63 15.56 -19.24
CA ALA A 165 -8.45 16.76 -19.08
C ALA A 165 -8.80 17.00 -17.61
N LEU A 166 -9.15 15.96 -16.84
CA LEU A 166 -9.37 16.06 -15.39
C LEU A 166 -8.10 16.49 -14.66
N LEU A 167 -6.95 15.93 -15.00
CA LEU A 167 -5.67 16.30 -14.40
C LEU A 167 -5.34 17.78 -14.68
N ILE A 168 -5.45 18.21 -15.93
CA ILE A 168 -5.24 19.62 -16.31
C ILE A 168 -6.24 20.51 -15.58
N GLY A 169 -7.51 20.13 -15.54
CA GLY A 169 -8.53 20.87 -14.79
C GLY A 169 -8.21 21.01 -13.32
N ALA A 170 -7.77 19.91 -12.65
CA ALA A 170 -7.35 19.94 -11.26
C ALA A 170 -6.11 20.86 -11.05
N LEU A 171 -5.12 20.80 -11.96
CA LEU A 171 -3.94 21.66 -11.89
C LEU A 171 -4.28 23.14 -12.11
N VAL A 172 -5.19 23.47 -13.01
CA VAL A 172 -5.67 24.83 -13.25
C VAL A 172 -6.41 25.36 -12.03
N LEU A 173 -7.39 24.59 -11.49
CA LEU A 173 -8.11 24.97 -10.28
C LEU A 173 -7.17 25.12 -9.08
N GLY A 174 -6.25 24.18 -8.91
CA GLY A 174 -5.22 24.23 -7.87
C GLY A 174 -4.29 25.43 -8.03
N GLY A 175 -3.89 25.76 -9.25
CA GLY A 175 -3.10 26.96 -9.56
C GLY A 175 -3.85 28.25 -9.23
N MET A 176 -5.14 28.32 -9.55
CA MET A 176 -5.97 29.47 -9.17
C MET A 176 -6.04 29.67 -7.66
N ILE A 177 -6.15 28.58 -6.89
CA ILE A 177 -6.15 28.60 -5.42
C ILE A 177 -4.77 29.01 -4.90
N ALA A 178 -3.70 28.37 -5.37
CA ALA A 178 -2.33 28.59 -4.88
C ALA A 178 -1.81 30.00 -5.16
N LEU A 179 -2.20 30.59 -6.30
CA LEU A 179 -1.82 31.95 -6.68
C LEU A 179 -2.80 33.02 -6.15
N HIS A 180 -3.72 32.66 -5.28
CA HIS A 180 -4.76 33.54 -4.74
C HIS A 180 -5.60 34.30 -5.79
N LEU A 181 -5.67 33.78 -7.02
CA LEU A 181 -6.45 34.39 -8.10
C LEU A 181 -7.96 34.23 -7.81
N ASN A 182 -8.36 33.07 -7.32
CA ASN A 182 -9.72 32.81 -6.85
C ASN A 182 -9.73 31.60 -5.92
N ALA A 183 -9.90 31.80 -4.65
CA ALA A 183 -10.01 30.76 -3.62
C ALA A 183 -11.44 30.68 -3.04
N SER A 184 -12.46 30.89 -3.89
CA SER A 184 -13.85 30.76 -3.43
C SER A 184 -14.17 29.32 -3.00
N PRO A 185 -15.08 29.10 -2.04
CA PRO A 185 -15.49 27.76 -1.60
C PRO A 185 -15.93 26.86 -2.77
N ALA A 186 -16.56 27.44 -3.80
CA ALA A 186 -16.98 26.70 -4.98
C ALA A 186 -15.78 26.14 -5.79
N ILE A 187 -14.71 26.92 -5.93
CA ILE A 187 -13.50 26.48 -6.64
C ILE A 187 -12.75 25.42 -5.86
N ILE A 188 -12.61 25.58 -4.53
CA ILE A 188 -12.01 24.58 -3.66
C ILE A 188 -12.81 23.26 -3.71
N THR A 189 -14.15 23.32 -3.60
CA THR A 189 -15.00 22.14 -3.73
C THR A 189 -14.81 21.48 -5.10
N SER A 190 -14.86 22.26 -6.18
CA SER A 190 -14.69 21.75 -7.55
C SER A 190 -13.33 21.06 -7.74
N PHE A 191 -12.26 21.63 -7.19
CA PHE A 191 -10.91 21.04 -7.20
C PHE A 191 -10.91 19.63 -6.57
N PHE A 192 -11.46 19.47 -5.36
CA PHE A 192 -11.53 18.16 -4.71
C PHE A 192 -12.44 17.17 -5.44
N VAL A 193 -13.57 17.62 -5.98
CA VAL A 193 -14.46 16.76 -6.78
C VAL A 193 -13.75 16.27 -8.01
N VAL A 194 -13.06 17.14 -8.75
CA VAL A 194 -12.28 16.76 -9.95
C VAL A 194 -11.16 15.77 -9.57
N ALA A 195 -10.45 16.00 -8.46
CA ALA A 195 -9.41 15.10 -7.96
C ALA A 195 -9.97 13.71 -7.59
N LEU A 196 -11.11 13.65 -6.92
CA LEU A 196 -11.79 12.39 -6.58
C LEU A 196 -12.23 11.63 -7.84
N VAL A 197 -12.83 12.34 -8.80
CA VAL A 197 -13.25 11.71 -10.08
C VAL A 197 -12.04 11.20 -10.85
N LEU A 198 -10.92 11.93 -10.85
CA LEU A 198 -9.67 11.50 -11.48
C LEU A 198 -9.18 10.18 -10.88
N GLY A 199 -9.12 10.03 -9.55
CA GLY A 199 -8.71 8.79 -8.90
C GLY A 199 -9.63 7.61 -9.22
N LEU A 200 -10.95 7.84 -9.29
CA LEU A 200 -11.91 6.83 -9.73
C LEU A 200 -11.63 6.38 -11.16
N THR A 201 -11.54 7.32 -12.09
CA THR A 201 -11.42 7.03 -13.53
C THR A 201 -10.05 6.46 -13.90
N MET A 202 -9.01 6.78 -13.17
CA MET A 202 -7.69 6.15 -13.34
C MET A 202 -7.68 4.69 -12.89
N THR A 203 -8.43 4.34 -11.83
CA THR A 203 -8.36 2.99 -11.24
C THR A 203 -9.39 2.02 -11.82
N LEU A 204 -10.54 2.51 -12.31
CA LEU A 204 -11.60 1.68 -12.88
C LEU A 204 -11.16 0.76 -14.03
N PRO A 205 -10.28 1.17 -14.97
CA PRO A 205 -9.88 0.30 -16.09
C PRO A 205 -8.87 -0.78 -15.70
N ILE A 206 -8.20 -0.65 -14.54
CA ILE A 206 -7.10 -1.52 -14.13
C ILE A 206 -7.63 -2.89 -13.71
N GLY A 207 -7.01 -3.97 -14.20
CA GLY A 207 -7.39 -5.34 -13.85
C GLY A 207 -6.99 -5.75 -12.43
N GLY A 208 -7.65 -6.77 -11.88
CA GLY A 208 -7.35 -7.28 -10.53
C GLY A 208 -5.91 -7.78 -10.36
N ALA A 209 -5.30 -8.30 -11.42
CA ALA A 209 -3.93 -8.79 -11.39
C ALA A 209 -2.89 -7.67 -11.19
N ASP A 210 -3.18 -6.46 -11.67
CA ASP A 210 -2.29 -5.30 -11.55
C ASP A 210 -2.55 -4.49 -10.27
N MET A 211 -3.62 -4.81 -9.52
CA MET A 211 -3.99 -4.08 -8.29
C MET A 211 -2.88 -4.01 -7.24
N PRO A 212 -2.04 -5.03 -7.00
CA PRO A 212 -0.96 -4.92 -6.03
C PRO A 212 0.03 -3.80 -6.34
N VAL A 213 0.38 -3.58 -7.61
CA VAL A 213 1.26 -2.48 -8.04
C VAL A 213 0.58 -1.13 -7.83
N VAL A 214 -0.71 -1.04 -8.16
CA VAL A 214 -1.51 0.19 -8.02
C VAL A 214 -1.67 0.57 -6.54
N ILE A 215 -1.95 -0.39 -5.66
CA ILE A 215 -2.04 -0.15 -4.22
C ILE A 215 -0.70 0.33 -3.66
N SER A 216 0.42 -0.29 -4.10
CA SER A 216 1.75 0.14 -3.71
C SER A 216 2.05 1.57 -4.16
N LEU A 217 1.64 1.93 -5.38
CA LEU A 217 1.76 3.29 -5.90
C LEU A 217 0.92 4.29 -5.08
N TYR A 218 -0.35 3.96 -4.82
CA TYR A 218 -1.19 4.83 -3.98
C TYR A 218 -0.66 4.96 -2.56
N ASN A 219 -0.04 3.91 -2.00
CA ASN A 219 0.64 4.01 -0.71
C ASN A 219 1.82 5.00 -0.76
N ALA A 220 2.63 4.96 -1.81
CA ALA A 220 3.71 5.92 -2.01
C ALA A 220 3.17 7.36 -2.14
N LEU A 221 2.11 7.54 -2.93
CA LEU A 221 1.45 8.84 -3.11
C LEU A 221 0.81 9.35 -1.81
N THR A 222 0.14 8.48 -1.04
CA THR A 222 -0.39 8.82 0.30
C THR A 222 0.72 9.28 1.23
N GLY A 223 1.86 8.56 1.25
CA GLY A 223 3.03 8.99 2.04
C GLY A 223 3.50 10.39 1.65
N LEU A 224 3.58 10.67 0.36
CA LEU A 224 3.99 11.98 -0.15
C LEU A 224 2.96 13.08 0.22
N ALA A 225 1.66 12.80 0.10
CA ALA A 225 0.61 13.73 0.52
C ALA A 225 0.72 14.07 2.02
N VAL A 226 0.93 13.06 2.87
CA VAL A 226 1.13 13.26 4.32
C VAL A 226 2.38 14.10 4.60
N ALA A 227 3.48 13.94 3.82
CA ALA A 227 4.67 14.76 3.98
C ALA A 227 4.39 16.24 3.63
N PHE A 228 3.64 16.51 2.57
CA PHE A 228 3.25 17.86 2.17
C PHE A 228 2.34 18.51 3.21
N GLU A 229 1.33 17.79 3.69
CA GLU A 229 0.46 18.30 4.77
C GLU A 229 1.22 18.48 6.09
N GLY A 230 2.21 17.63 6.35
CA GLY A 230 3.12 17.80 7.49
C GLY A 230 3.89 19.13 7.40
N PHE A 231 4.33 19.53 6.21
CA PHE A 231 4.97 20.82 5.99
C PHE A 231 3.99 21.98 6.20
N VAL A 232 2.77 21.86 5.67
CA VAL A 232 1.70 22.88 5.81
C VAL A 232 1.37 23.11 7.28
N LEU A 233 1.31 22.03 8.07
CA LEU A 233 1.03 22.09 9.51
C LEU A 233 2.26 22.36 10.39
N GLY A 234 3.48 22.43 9.82
CA GLY A 234 4.71 22.54 10.58
C GLY A 234 5.04 21.32 11.46
N ASN A 235 4.52 20.15 11.09
CA ASN A 235 4.65 18.91 11.86
C ASN A 235 5.79 18.03 11.33
N ALA A 236 6.94 18.06 12.02
CA ALA A 236 8.14 17.32 11.62
C ALA A 236 7.93 15.80 11.61
N ALA A 237 7.11 15.24 12.51
CA ALA A 237 6.83 13.80 12.53
C ALA A 237 6.07 13.36 11.26
N MET A 238 5.10 14.15 10.80
CA MET A 238 4.38 13.89 9.56
C MET A 238 5.29 14.00 8.32
N ILE A 239 6.16 15.02 8.27
CA ILE A 239 7.11 15.21 7.18
C ILE A 239 8.01 13.98 7.06
N ILE A 240 8.64 13.57 8.15
CA ILE A 240 9.59 12.46 8.17
C ILE A 240 8.88 11.13 7.86
N ALA A 241 7.77 10.85 8.54
CA ALA A 241 7.00 9.62 8.30
C ALA A 241 6.50 9.53 6.85
N GLY A 242 5.92 10.62 6.35
CA GLY A 242 5.41 10.70 4.98
C GLY A 242 6.52 10.53 3.93
N THR A 243 7.66 11.18 4.12
CA THR A 243 8.82 11.07 3.22
C THR A 243 9.39 9.65 3.19
N VAL A 244 9.53 9.00 4.36
CA VAL A 244 10.04 7.63 4.46
C VAL A 244 9.08 6.65 3.79
N VAL A 245 7.78 6.76 4.06
CA VAL A 245 6.75 5.90 3.44
C VAL A 245 6.65 6.15 1.94
N GLY A 246 6.66 7.42 1.51
CA GLY A 246 6.65 7.79 0.11
C GLY A 246 7.84 7.24 -0.67
N SER A 247 9.04 7.36 -0.12
CA SER A 247 10.27 6.82 -0.72
C SER A 247 10.28 5.31 -0.77
N ALA A 248 9.99 4.63 0.35
CA ALA A 248 9.93 3.17 0.44
C ALA A 248 8.84 2.59 -0.48
N GLY A 249 7.65 3.22 -0.50
CA GLY A 249 6.56 2.85 -1.38
C GLY A 249 6.89 3.00 -2.87
N THR A 250 7.59 4.06 -3.25
CA THR A 250 8.05 4.28 -4.63
C THR A 250 9.02 3.19 -5.06
N LEU A 251 10.03 2.87 -4.24
CA LEU A 251 10.97 1.78 -4.51
C LEU A 251 10.26 0.44 -4.64
N LEU A 252 9.33 0.15 -3.72
CA LEU A 252 8.54 -1.08 -3.76
C LEU A 252 7.71 -1.17 -5.05
N THR A 253 7.06 -0.08 -5.45
CA THR A 253 6.25 -0.02 -6.68
C THR A 253 7.10 -0.29 -7.91
N GLN A 254 8.31 0.30 -7.99
CA GLN A 254 9.24 0.05 -9.09
C GLN A 254 9.70 -1.41 -9.16
N LEU A 255 10.06 -1.98 -8.00
CA LEU A 255 10.48 -3.38 -7.92
C LEU A 255 9.36 -4.33 -8.30
N MET A 256 8.12 -4.02 -7.90
CA MET A 256 6.95 -4.84 -8.27
C MET A 256 6.64 -4.74 -9.76
N ALA A 257 6.63 -3.54 -10.34
CA ALA A 257 6.41 -3.36 -11.78
C ALA A 257 7.49 -4.11 -12.58
N LYS A 258 8.77 -4.00 -12.18
CA LYS A 258 9.87 -4.75 -12.79
C LYS A 258 9.69 -6.27 -12.65
N ALA A 259 9.24 -6.76 -11.48
CA ALA A 259 8.98 -8.18 -11.26
C ALA A 259 7.85 -8.72 -12.14
N MET A 260 6.87 -7.87 -12.48
CA MET A 260 5.79 -8.18 -13.42
C MET A 260 6.18 -7.96 -14.90
N ASN A 261 7.43 -7.60 -15.17
CA ASN A 261 7.93 -7.27 -16.52
C ASN A 261 7.11 -6.15 -17.20
N ARG A 262 6.67 -5.15 -16.42
CA ARG A 262 5.92 -3.99 -16.89
C ARG A 262 6.58 -2.69 -16.47
N SER A 263 6.50 -1.66 -17.31
CA SER A 263 6.90 -0.32 -16.91
C SER A 263 5.77 0.35 -16.10
N LEU A 264 6.11 1.25 -15.16
CA LEU A 264 5.11 2.03 -14.43
C LEU A 264 4.23 2.87 -15.37
N GLY A 265 4.79 3.38 -16.46
CA GLY A 265 4.04 4.09 -17.49
C GLY A 265 2.98 3.17 -18.13
N ASN A 266 3.31 1.92 -18.39
CA ASN A 266 2.34 0.95 -18.89
C ASN A 266 1.27 0.61 -17.84
N VAL A 267 1.61 0.60 -16.56
CA VAL A 267 0.63 0.38 -15.49
C VAL A 267 -0.35 1.54 -15.37
N LEU A 268 0.07 2.77 -15.62
CA LEU A 268 -0.73 3.97 -15.42
C LEU A 268 -1.41 4.48 -16.71
N PHE A 269 -0.73 4.38 -17.86
CA PHE A 269 -1.12 5.13 -19.07
C PHE A 269 -1.33 4.28 -20.31
N SER A 270 -0.69 3.13 -20.46
CA SER A 270 -1.11 2.24 -21.53
C SER A 270 -2.45 1.71 -21.12
N GLY A 271 -3.48 2.09 -21.81
CA GLY A 271 -4.77 1.48 -21.62
C GLY A 271 -4.54 -0.01 -21.57
N PHE A 272 -4.39 -0.55 -20.40
CA PHE A 272 -4.17 -1.94 -20.06
C PHE A 272 -4.82 -2.79 -21.13
N GLY A 273 -4.20 -2.75 -22.32
CA GLY A 273 -4.62 -3.48 -23.46
C GLY A 273 -4.62 -4.91 -23.01
N ASP A 274 -5.67 -5.58 -23.26
CA ASP A 274 -5.69 -7.00 -23.38
C ASP A 274 -4.49 -7.51 -24.18
N THR A 275 -3.40 -7.58 -23.51
CA THR A 275 -2.44 -8.61 -23.70
C THR A 275 -2.46 -9.45 -22.43
N GLY A 276 -3.63 -9.90 -22.07
CA GLY A 276 -3.85 -11.21 -21.53
C GLY A 276 -3.48 -12.30 -22.52
N GLY A 277 -2.80 -11.95 -23.58
CA GLY A 277 -1.86 -12.73 -24.31
C GLY A 277 -0.48 -12.31 -23.87
N ALA A 278 0.05 -12.78 -22.73
CA ALA A 278 1.37 -13.34 -22.84
C ALA A 278 1.31 -14.10 -24.15
N ALA A 279 2.13 -13.71 -25.13
CA ALA A 279 2.39 -14.60 -26.22
C ALA A 279 2.79 -15.92 -25.54
N THR A 280 1.86 -16.79 -25.35
CA THR A 280 2.09 -18.20 -25.33
C THR A 280 2.67 -18.46 -26.70
N GLY A 281 3.94 -18.14 -26.85
CA GLY A 281 4.73 -18.82 -27.85
C GLY A 281 4.37 -20.26 -27.58
N ALA A 282 3.72 -20.88 -28.55
CA ALA A 282 3.32 -22.27 -28.47
C ALA A 282 4.54 -23.01 -27.96
N VAL A 283 4.55 -23.33 -26.66
CA VAL A 283 5.51 -24.25 -26.10
C VAL A 283 5.13 -25.54 -26.77
N GLY A 284 5.85 -25.87 -27.85
CA GLY A 284 5.70 -27.12 -28.56
C GLY A 284 6.14 -28.28 -27.66
N GLY A 285 5.31 -28.61 -26.70
CA GLY A 285 5.46 -29.72 -25.80
C GLY A 285 4.10 -30.37 -25.58
N SER A 286 4.01 -31.69 -25.69
CA SER A 286 2.85 -32.44 -25.30
C SER A 286 2.80 -32.52 -23.78
N MET A 287 1.71 -32.07 -23.14
CA MET A 287 1.47 -32.34 -21.73
C MET A 287 1.19 -33.83 -21.56
N LYS A 288 2.05 -34.48 -20.75
CA LYS A 288 1.84 -35.88 -20.38
C LYS A 288 1.08 -35.90 -19.05
N PRO A 289 -0.16 -36.38 -19.04
CA PRO A 289 -0.91 -36.51 -17.78
C PRO A 289 -0.19 -37.53 -16.87
N ILE A 290 -0.16 -37.23 -15.57
CA ILE A 290 0.39 -38.11 -14.56
C ILE A 290 -0.62 -38.20 -13.41
N GLU A 291 -0.77 -39.36 -12.82
CA GLU A 291 -1.68 -39.56 -11.68
C GLU A 291 -1.06 -39.14 -10.34
N ALA A 292 -1.91 -38.78 -9.38
CA ALA A 292 -1.44 -38.29 -8.07
C ALA A 292 -0.63 -39.36 -7.31
N THR A 293 -0.93 -40.64 -7.48
CA THR A 293 -0.19 -41.77 -6.92
C THR A 293 1.24 -41.84 -7.44
N ASP A 294 1.42 -41.66 -8.75
CA ASP A 294 2.76 -41.67 -9.39
C ASP A 294 3.60 -40.49 -8.94
N VAL A 295 2.99 -39.30 -8.84
CA VAL A 295 3.64 -38.11 -8.28
C VAL A 295 4.05 -38.33 -6.82
N GLY A 296 3.20 -38.97 -6.02
CA GLY A 296 3.50 -39.31 -4.64
C GLY A 296 4.71 -40.22 -4.51
N VAL A 297 4.80 -41.24 -5.36
CA VAL A 297 5.98 -42.16 -5.43
C VAL A 297 7.22 -41.39 -5.85
N MET A 298 7.14 -40.58 -6.90
CA MET A 298 8.27 -39.77 -7.37
C MET A 298 8.80 -38.83 -6.28
N MET A 299 7.92 -38.17 -5.53
CA MET A 299 8.30 -37.28 -4.42
C MET A 299 8.92 -38.04 -3.25
N ALA A 300 8.40 -39.23 -2.93
CA ALA A 300 8.90 -40.03 -1.81
C ALA A 300 10.34 -40.56 -2.03
N PHE A 301 10.74 -40.77 -3.27
CA PHE A 301 12.09 -41.21 -3.64
C PHE A 301 12.98 -40.07 -4.16
N ALA A 302 12.51 -38.85 -4.14
CA ALA A 302 13.31 -37.71 -4.54
C ALA A 302 14.31 -37.32 -3.43
N SER A 303 15.54 -36.96 -3.79
CA SER A 303 16.49 -36.37 -2.84
C SER A 303 16.10 -34.94 -2.43
N LYS A 304 15.40 -34.23 -3.32
CA LYS A 304 15.01 -32.83 -3.13
C LYS A 304 13.71 -32.51 -3.85
N VAL A 305 12.83 -31.80 -3.19
CA VAL A 305 11.56 -31.29 -3.73
C VAL A 305 11.51 -29.77 -3.58
N ILE A 306 11.15 -29.05 -4.65
CA ILE A 306 10.93 -27.60 -4.62
C ILE A 306 9.45 -27.34 -4.87
N ILE A 307 8.78 -26.73 -3.90
CA ILE A 307 7.38 -26.32 -3.99
C ILE A 307 7.30 -24.87 -4.43
N VAL A 308 6.57 -24.61 -5.51
CA VAL A 308 6.37 -23.26 -6.08
C VAL A 308 4.90 -22.87 -5.88
N PRO A 309 4.56 -22.24 -4.76
CA PRO A 309 3.17 -21.88 -4.48
C PRO A 309 2.72 -20.71 -5.34
N GLY A 310 1.50 -20.82 -5.87
CA GLY A 310 0.82 -19.77 -6.59
C GLY A 310 -0.40 -19.25 -5.84
N TYR A 311 -1.09 -18.25 -6.42
CA TYR A 311 -2.29 -17.66 -5.84
C TYR A 311 -3.43 -18.67 -5.59
N GLY A 312 -3.49 -19.74 -6.39
CA GLY A 312 -4.45 -20.83 -6.19
C GLY A 312 -4.39 -21.46 -4.79
N MET A 313 -3.19 -21.56 -4.19
CA MET A 313 -3.03 -22.05 -2.82
C MET A 313 -3.76 -21.13 -1.81
N ALA A 314 -3.69 -19.82 -2.00
CA ALA A 314 -4.39 -18.86 -1.15
C ALA A 314 -5.92 -18.95 -1.31
N VAL A 315 -6.40 -19.06 -2.56
CA VAL A 315 -7.85 -19.19 -2.84
C VAL A 315 -8.44 -20.45 -2.25
N ALA A 316 -7.70 -21.56 -2.35
CA ALA A 316 -8.11 -22.84 -1.80
C ALA A 316 -7.85 -22.99 -0.29
N GLN A 317 -7.19 -22.00 0.35
CA GLN A 317 -6.73 -22.05 1.73
C GLN A 317 -5.93 -23.34 2.04
N ALA A 318 -5.14 -23.78 1.05
CA ALA A 318 -4.46 -25.08 1.07
C ALA A 318 -3.08 -25.06 1.76
N GLN A 319 -2.66 -23.92 2.34
CA GLN A 319 -1.34 -23.75 2.96
C GLN A 319 -1.04 -24.80 4.04
N HIS A 320 -2.03 -25.16 4.85
CA HIS A 320 -1.88 -26.19 5.90
C HIS A 320 -1.68 -27.59 5.31
N LYS A 321 -2.41 -27.92 4.22
CA LYS A 321 -2.26 -29.21 3.52
C LYS A 321 -0.92 -29.33 2.79
N VAL A 322 -0.45 -28.24 2.23
CA VAL A 322 0.89 -28.16 1.61
C VAL A 322 1.99 -28.34 2.68
N TRP A 323 1.78 -27.78 3.86
CA TRP A 323 2.71 -27.96 4.97
C TRP A 323 2.69 -29.39 5.51
N GLU A 324 1.54 -30.01 5.67
CA GLU A 324 1.39 -31.41 6.06
C GLU A 324 2.13 -32.34 5.09
N LEU A 325 1.94 -32.15 3.77
CA LEU A 325 2.70 -32.87 2.76
C LEU A 325 4.22 -32.65 2.91
N THR A 326 4.63 -31.42 3.17
CA THR A 326 6.05 -31.08 3.36
C THR A 326 6.65 -31.82 4.54
N GLN A 327 5.94 -31.89 5.67
CA GLN A 327 6.37 -32.64 6.85
C GLN A 327 6.55 -34.14 6.55
N LEU A 328 5.57 -34.73 5.86
CA LEU A 328 5.65 -36.14 5.45
C LEU A 328 6.88 -36.45 4.55
N LEU A 329 7.26 -35.50 3.70
CA LEU A 329 8.45 -35.65 2.86
C LEU A 329 9.74 -35.49 3.68
N ILE A 330 9.78 -34.53 4.60
CA ILE A 330 10.93 -34.30 5.49
C ILE A 330 11.15 -35.52 6.39
N ASP A 331 10.10 -36.11 6.93
CA ASP A 331 10.15 -37.32 7.77
C ASP A 331 10.72 -38.53 7.01
N ARG A 332 10.60 -38.52 5.68
CA ARG A 332 11.21 -39.52 4.79
C ARG A 332 12.64 -39.18 4.33
N GLY A 333 13.22 -38.11 4.85
CA GLY A 333 14.57 -37.68 4.53
C GLY A 333 14.68 -36.85 3.23
N VAL A 334 13.57 -36.44 2.64
CA VAL A 334 13.56 -35.59 1.44
C VAL A 334 13.83 -34.13 1.84
N THR A 335 14.75 -33.47 1.19
CA THR A 335 14.98 -32.03 1.39
C THR A 335 13.89 -31.23 0.68
N VAL A 336 13.04 -30.51 1.42
CA VAL A 336 11.98 -29.68 0.83
C VAL A 336 12.31 -28.20 0.98
N LYS A 337 12.11 -27.43 -0.09
CA LYS A 337 12.28 -25.99 -0.11
C LYS A 337 11.12 -25.33 -0.87
N PHE A 338 10.75 -24.12 -0.45
CA PHE A 338 9.75 -23.32 -1.14
C PHE A 338 10.44 -22.25 -2.00
N ALA A 339 9.98 -22.08 -3.24
CA ALA A 339 10.47 -21.06 -4.16
C ALA A 339 9.31 -20.13 -4.52
N ILE A 340 9.29 -18.92 -3.94
CA ILE A 340 8.19 -18.00 -4.07
C ILE A 340 8.52 -16.90 -5.08
N HIS A 341 7.62 -16.69 -6.04
CA HIS A 341 7.70 -15.53 -6.91
C HIS A 341 7.33 -14.26 -6.13
N PRO A 342 8.08 -13.15 -6.25
CA PRO A 342 7.88 -11.94 -5.45
C PRO A 342 6.48 -11.36 -5.48
N VAL A 343 5.76 -11.53 -6.58
CA VAL A 343 4.40 -11.04 -6.80
C VAL A 343 3.34 -12.16 -6.89
N ALA A 344 3.67 -13.38 -6.45
CA ALA A 344 2.67 -14.44 -6.35
C ALA A 344 1.61 -14.06 -5.32
N GLY A 345 0.36 -14.02 -5.75
CA GLY A 345 -0.76 -13.62 -4.89
C GLY A 345 -1.34 -12.25 -5.22
N ARG A 346 -1.97 -11.61 -4.24
CA ARG A 346 -2.62 -10.27 -4.37
C ARG A 346 -1.80 -9.13 -3.79
N MET A 347 -0.68 -9.44 -3.15
CA MET A 347 0.26 -8.44 -2.58
C MET A 347 1.66 -9.04 -2.50
N PRO A 348 2.71 -8.21 -2.44
CA PRO A 348 4.08 -8.69 -2.20
C PRO A 348 4.15 -9.50 -0.91
N GLY A 349 4.82 -10.65 -0.98
CA GLY A 349 4.97 -11.51 0.19
C GLY A 349 3.72 -12.28 0.61
N HIS A 350 2.62 -12.24 -0.16
CA HIS A 350 1.38 -12.95 0.18
C HIS A 350 1.62 -14.43 0.49
N MET A 351 2.36 -15.12 -0.37
CA MET A 351 2.67 -16.53 -0.14
C MET A 351 3.59 -16.77 1.05
N ASN A 352 4.50 -15.84 1.33
CA ASN A 352 5.37 -15.92 2.51
C ASN A 352 4.56 -15.89 3.80
N VAL A 353 3.57 -15.00 3.86
CA VAL A 353 2.69 -14.85 5.03
C VAL A 353 1.86 -16.11 5.23
N LEU A 354 1.23 -16.64 4.16
CA LEU A 354 0.41 -17.86 4.25
C LEU A 354 1.21 -19.09 4.69
N LEU A 355 2.43 -19.25 4.17
CA LEU A 355 3.31 -20.35 4.58
C LEU A 355 3.79 -20.18 6.02
N ALA A 356 4.10 -18.96 6.45
CA ALA A 356 4.45 -18.68 7.84
C ALA A 356 3.28 -18.95 8.79
N GLU A 357 2.04 -18.61 8.39
CA GLU A 357 0.81 -18.93 9.14
C GLU A 357 0.63 -20.45 9.29
N ALA A 358 0.95 -21.21 8.25
CA ALA A 358 0.91 -22.68 8.30
C ALA A 358 2.04 -23.30 9.16
N GLY A 359 3.00 -22.50 9.63
CA GLY A 359 4.11 -22.95 10.47
C GLY A 359 5.37 -23.36 9.72
N VAL A 360 5.48 -23.01 8.43
CA VAL A 360 6.69 -23.28 7.64
C VAL A 360 7.87 -22.46 8.16
N PRO A 361 9.02 -23.07 8.51
CA PRO A 361 10.22 -22.36 8.92
C PRO A 361 10.75 -21.41 7.84
N TYR A 362 11.21 -20.23 8.24
CA TYR A 362 11.66 -19.19 7.30
C TYR A 362 12.89 -19.57 6.46
N ASP A 363 13.74 -20.46 6.95
CA ASP A 363 14.90 -20.98 6.24
C ASP A 363 14.53 -21.88 5.04
N GLN A 364 13.33 -22.45 5.07
CA GLN A 364 12.77 -23.22 3.95
C GLN A 364 12.09 -22.32 2.91
N ILE A 365 11.75 -21.07 3.26
CA ILE A 365 11.08 -20.11 2.39
C ILE A 365 12.14 -19.24 1.69
N GLY A 366 12.15 -19.22 0.35
CA GLY A 366 13.06 -18.39 -0.42
C GLY A 366 12.45 -17.86 -1.70
N ARG A 367 13.06 -16.82 -2.26
CA ARG A 367 12.65 -16.32 -3.57
C ARG A 367 12.99 -17.33 -4.65
N ALA A 368 12.13 -17.48 -5.64
CA ALA A 368 12.36 -18.35 -6.79
C ALA A 368 13.69 -18.04 -7.50
N SER A 369 14.07 -16.75 -7.59
CA SER A 369 15.35 -16.31 -8.16
C SER A 369 16.59 -16.67 -7.32
N CYS A 370 16.43 -17.01 -6.04
CA CYS A 370 17.52 -17.36 -5.13
C CYS A 370 17.65 -18.87 -4.90
N ARG A 371 16.71 -19.65 -5.38
CA ARG A 371 16.67 -21.11 -5.22
C ARG A 371 16.98 -21.77 -6.55
N GLU A 372 18.22 -22.20 -6.73
CA GLU A 372 18.70 -23.07 -7.83
C GLU A 372 17.99 -22.82 -9.17
N ARG A 373 18.44 -21.89 -9.96
CA ARG A 373 18.04 -21.61 -11.36
C ARG A 373 16.69 -22.24 -11.78
N VAL A 374 15.64 -22.00 -11.01
CA VAL A 374 14.30 -22.38 -11.43
C VAL A 374 13.89 -21.38 -12.51
N TRP A 375 14.02 -21.80 -13.76
CA TRP A 375 13.52 -21.05 -14.91
C TRP A 375 11.99 -21.17 -14.90
N LEU A 376 11.34 -20.32 -14.13
CA LEU A 376 9.90 -20.06 -14.31
C LEU A 376 9.76 -19.11 -15.49
N LYS A 377 9.49 -19.66 -16.67
CA LYS A 377 8.81 -18.91 -17.71
C LYS A 377 7.35 -18.77 -17.27
N VAL A 378 7.00 -17.60 -16.73
CA VAL A 378 5.63 -17.17 -16.52
C VAL A 378 5.13 -16.56 -17.81
#